data_9b61d8e31c51e05230e8db6d8ca123af
#
_entry.id   9b61d8e31c51e05230e8db6d8ca123af
#
_cell.length_a   1.000
_cell.length_b   1.000
_cell.length_c   1.000
_cell.angle_alpha   90.00
_cell.angle_beta   90.00
_cell.angle_gamma   90.00
#
_symmetry.space_group_name_H-M   'P 1'
#
loop_
_entity.id
_entity.type
_entity.pdbx_description
1 polymer ?
#
loop_
_entity_poly.entity_id
_entity_poly.type
_entity_poly.pdbx_seq_one_letter_code
_entity_poly.pdbx_strand_id
1 'polypeptide(L)'
;MILMQALHRTRIPRSLTALLALLAGLGLAAGFAPWGLWPLTITGVGLLTWLVADSTPRVGFAVGMLAGCALYGTTIWWVGAQAGPMVWVLVVVMAVWVGLLGAMSSLITRLPGWCFLVPLSWGAIEYGAGQIPFGGFPWLRLGHTTINQPLAGWLPLVGTPGATWLVAMAGCCCLAVVVQRHRLVPLLSIIGVFIIGGGLLLLPAERGGEGISVGMVQGNAQLGLHGGYISATGATPLHLSETIFLLADARAHGRNLDMIVWAENSTDTDPMRNPTTQKQVSAAVELAQVPLDLGAITAGPEPQTRQTTTLIWVQEQGIVDRYHKRNLAPFGEFVPYRDVLEPLFPEVKRAGYQSIPGTDPGVVTVPTPTDPDLRAGTVICYELAYDQTVYDTVTNGAEILVAQSTTHNFSGTIEPQQQMNMNRVRAAELGREFIASTLNGYSGLIDTRGGLHEPTREYTAAHRIYTVPKRNNVTLAVYLAPILGPT
;
A
#
# COMPACT_ATOMS: atom_id res chain seq x y z
N MET A 1 -15.55 -7.64 -34.81
CA MET A 1 -16.55 -6.60 -35.04
C MET A 1 -17.97 -7.14 -35.27
N ILE A 2 -18.19 -8.15 -36.11
CA ILE A 2 -19.56 -8.65 -36.43
C ILE A 2 -20.27 -9.30 -35.23
N LEU A 3 -19.59 -10.08 -34.39
CA LEU A 3 -20.21 -10.72 -33.22
C LEU A 3 -20.47 -9.70 -32.09
N MET A 4 -19.58 -8.73 -31.91
CA MET A 4 -19.77 -7.61 -30.99
C MET A 4 -21.00 -6.77 -31.38
N GLN A 5 -21.16 -6.49 -32.70
CA GLN A 5 -22.34 -5.84 -33.24
C GLN A 5 -23.62 -6.70 -33.12
N ALA A 6 -23.51 -8.03 -33.23
CA ALA A 6 -24.65 -8.94 -33.07
C ALA A 6 -25.14 -9.03 -31.60
N LEU A 7 -24.23 -9.04 -30.64
CA LEU A 7 -24.56 -9.04 -29.20
C LEU A 7 -25.11 -7.68 -28.73
N HIS A 8 -24.67 -6.56 -29.34
CA HIS A 8 -25.18 -5.20 -29.03
C HIS A 8 -26.45 -4.83 -29.80
N ARG A 9 -26.80 -5.54 -30.90
CA ARG A 9 -28.05 -5.29 -31.64
C ARG A 9 -29.33 -5.62 -30.85
N THR A 10 -29.26 -6.48 -29.84
CA THR A 10 -30.28 -6.58 -28.81
C THR A 10 -29.99 -5.47 -27.79
N ARG A 11 -30.71 -4.33 -27.88
CA ARG A 11 -30.62 -3.20 -26.92
C ARG A 11 -30.88 -3.76 -25.52
N ILE A 12 -29.80 -3.99 -24.77
CA ILE A 12 -29.91 -4.36 -23.34
C ILE A 12 -30.68 -3.24 -22.65
N PRO A 13 -31.72 -3.56 -21.87
CA PRO A 13 -32.46 -2.56 -21.08
C PRO A 13 -31.49 -1.76 -20.18
N ARG A 14 -31.73 -0.46 -20.03
CA ARG A 14 -30.87 0.41 -19.20
C ARG A 14 -30.72 -0.10 -17.77
N SER A 15 -31.77 -0.69 -17.20
CA SER A 15 -31.75 -1.30 -15.86
C SER A 15 -30.77 -2.48 -15.78
N LEU A 16 -30.75 -3.33 -16.81
CA LEU A 16 -29.82 -4.45 -16.88
C LEU A 16 -28.38 -3.96 -17.11
N THR A 17 -28.17 -2.92 -17.94
CA THR A 17 -26.85 -2.28 -18.09
C THR A 17 -26.34 -1.74 -16.76
N ALA A 18 -27.18 -1.07 -15.98
CA ALA A 18 -26.82 -0.56 -14.67
C ALA A 18 -26.45 -1.70 -13.69
N LEU A 19 -27.26 -2.75 -13.65
CA LEU A 19 -26.96 -3.93 -12.83
C LEU A 19 -25.62 -4.57 -13.21
N LEU A 20 -25.36 -4.78 -14.49
CA LEU A 20 -24.12 -5.36 -14.98
C LEU A 20 -22.90 -4.45 -14.70
N ALA A 21 -23.08 -3.13 -14.74
CA ALA A 21 -22.03 -2.18 -14.36
C ALA A 21 -21.67 -2.30 -12.86
N LEU A 22 -22.68 -2.40 -11.99
CA LEU A 22 -22.45 -2.65 -10.55
C LEU A 22 -21.76 -4.00 -10.33
N LEU A 23 -22.18 -5.06 -11.02
CA LEU A 23 -21.53 -6.38 -10.95
C LEU A 23 -20.09 -6.34 -11.47
N ALA A 24 -19.78 -5.57 -12.51
CA ALA A 24 -18.41 -5.35 -12.97
C ALA A 24 -17.56 -4.70 -11.86
N GLY A 25 -18.08 -3.66 -11.20
CA GLY A 25 -17.41 -3.00 -10.08
C GLY A 25 -17.19 -3.93 -8.89
N LEU A 26 -18.17 -4.75 -8.52
CA LEU A 26 -18.03 -5.77 -7.47
C LEU A 26 -17.03 -6.86 -7.86
N GLY A 27 -17.01 -7.26 -9.14
CA GLY A 27 -15.99 -8.19 -9.66
C GLY A 27 -14.58 -7.61 -9.55
N LEU A 28 -14.40 -6.33 -9.86
CA LEU A 28 -13.13 -5.62 -9.66
C LEU A 28 -12.75 -5.61 -8.17
N ALA A 29 -13.69 -5.30 -7.28
CA ALA A 29 -13.48 -5.24 -5.84
C ALA A 29 -13.03 -6.59 -5.26
N ALA A 30 -13.60 -7.69 -5.76
CA ALA A 30 -13.38 -9.04 -5.24
C ALA A 30 -11.91 -9.51 -5.31
N GLY A 31 -11.09 -8.95 -6.19
CA GLY A 31 -9.67 -9.28 -6.29
C GLY A 31 -8.79 -8.63 -5.23
N PHE A 32 -9.27 -7.58 -4.57
CA PHE A 32 -8.53 -6.95 -3.50
C PHE A 32 -8.66 -7.71 -2.17
N ALA A 33 -7.70 -7.50 -1.29
CA ALA A 33 -7.80 -8.02 0.07
C ALA A 33 -9.04 -7.42 0.78
N PRO A 34 -9.70 -8.20 1.62
CA PRO A 34 -9.33 -9.55 2.10
C PRO A 34 -9.74 -10.70 1.17
N TRP A 35 -10.53 -10.47 0.15
CA TRP A 35 -11.15 -11.54 -0.65
C TRP A 35 -10.15 -12.26 -1.58
N GLY A 36 -9.29 -11.52 -2.29
CA GLY A 36 -8.23 -12.08 -3.15
C GLY A 36 -8.75 -12.91 -4.34
N LEU A 37 -10.02 -12.72 -4.73
CA LEU A 37 -10.67 -13.47 -5.81
C LEU A 37 -10.31 -12.88 -7.19
N TRP A 38 -9.02 -12.88 -7.51
CA TRP A 38 -8.46 -12.28 -8.73
C TRP A 38 -9.15 -12.71 -10.06
N PRO A 39 -9.71 -13.94 -10.24
CA PRO A 39 -10.41 -14.26 -11.47
C PRO A 39 -11.65 -13.37 -11.70
N LEU A 40 -12.30 -12.94 -10.60
CA LEU A 40 -13.44 -12.01 -10.68
C LEU A 40 -13.00 -10.61 -11.11
N THR A 41 -11.79 -10.17 -10.74
CA THR A 41 -11.21 -8.90 -11.23
C THR A 41 -11.01 -8.94 -12.75
N ILE A 42 -10.42 -10.02 -13.27
CA ILE A 42 -10.24 -10.22 -14.72
C ILE A 42 -11.60 -10.21 -15.42
N THR A 43 -12.59 -10.91 -14.86
CA THR A 43 -13.96 -10.93 -15.38
C THR A 43 -14.60 -9.54 -15.32
N GLY A 44 -14.39 -8.80 -14.22
CA GLY A 44 -14.88 -7.44 -14.02
C GLY A 44 -14.33 -6.46 -15.07
N VAL A 45 -13.02 -6.53 -15.36
CA VAL A 45 -12.39 -5.75 -16.45
C VAL A 45 -13.03 -6.09 -17.80
N GLY A 46 -13.17 -7.38 -18.12
CA GLY A 46 -13.80 -7.83 -19.36
C GLY A 46 -15.25 -7.37 -19.49
N LEU A 47 -16.04 -7.50 -18.41
CA LEU A 47 -17.44 -7.08 -18.37
C LEU A 47 -17.59 -5.57 -18.52
N LEU A 48 -16.80 -4.76 -17.80
CA LEU A 48 -16.81 -3.31 -17.95
C LEU A 48 -16.45 -2.91 -19.38
N THR A 49 -15.40 -3.48 -19.96
CA THR A 49 -14.97 -3.22 -21.34
C THR A 49 -16.07 -3.59 -22.33
N TRP A 50 -16.76 -4.71 -22.14
CA TRP A 50 -17.88 -5.12 -22.99
C TRP A 50 -19.06 -4.14 -22.93
N LEU A 51 -19.43 -3.68 -21.71
CA LEU A 51 -20.55 -2.75 -21.52
C LEU A 51 -20.33 -1.38 -22.18
N VAL A 52 -19.07 -0.92 -22.25
CA VAL A 52 -18.73 0.38 -22.83
C VAL A 52 -18.38 0.30 -24.32
N ALA A 53 -18.13 -0.90 -24.86
CA ALA A 53 -17.81 -1.09 -26.25
C ALA A 53 -18.95 -0.58 -27.15
N ASP A 54 -18.59 0.08 -28.26
CA ASP A 54 -19.52 0.68 -29.23
C ASP A 54 -20.51 1.73 -28.63
N SER A 55 -20.37 2.07 -27.36
CA SER A 55 -21.17 3.10 -26.70
C SER A 55 -20.63 4.51 -27.00
N THR A 56 -21.40 5.53 -26.67
CA THR A 56 -20.91 6.92 -26.71
C THR A 56 -20.05 7.17 -25.45
N PRO A 57 -19.07 8.10 -25.48
CA PRO A 57 -18.26 8.42 -24.30
C PRO A 57 -19.10 8.84 -23.08
N ARG A 58 -20.25 9.47 -23.28
CA ARG A 58 -21.18 9.82 -22.18
C ARG A 58 -21.78 8.59 -21.52
N VAL A 59 -22.16 7.59 -22.32
CA VAL A 59 -22.67 6.31 -21.79
C VAL A 59 -21.53 5.53 -21.13
N GLY A 60 -20.35 5.48 -21.76
CA GLY A 60 -19.16 4.87 -21.18
C GLY A 60 -18.80 5.47 -19.83
N PHE A 61 -18.87 6.80 -19.71
CA PHE A 61 -18.68 7.50 -18.43
C PHE A 61 -19.70 7.08 -17.37
N ALA A 62 -20.99 7.06 -17.71
CA ALA A 62 -22.05 6.68 -16.78
C ALA A 62 -21.91 5.23 -16.30
N VAL A 63 -21.58 4.31 -17.21
CA VAL A 63 -21.32 2.88 -16.87
C VAL A 63 -20.09 2.76 -15.99
N GLY A 64 -19.00 3.45 -16.32
CA GLY A 64 -17.79 3.50 -15.50
C GLY A 64 -18.05 4.07 -14.11
N MET A 65 -18.84 5.16 -14.00
CA MET A 65 -19.25 5.74 -12.71
C MET A 65 -19.97 4.72 -11.82
N LEU A 66 -20.93 3.98 -12.37
CA LEU A 66 -21.66 2.95 -11.60
C LEU A 66 -20.71 1.83 -11.14
N ALA A 67 -19.83 1.36 -12.02
CA ALA A 67 -18.83 0.36 -11.66
C ALA A 67 -17.86 0.90 -10.60
N GLY A 68 -17.43 2.16 -10.73
CA GLY A 68 -16.56 2.84 -9.76
C GLY A 68 -17.23 3.00 -8.39
N CYS A 69 -18.51 3.38 -8.34
CA CYS A 69 -19.25 3.45 -7.07
C CYS A 69 -19.33 2.08 -6.38
N ALA A 70 -19.54 1.01 -7.13
CA ALA A 70 -19.56 -0.34 -6.57
C ALA A 70 -18.15 -0.78 -6.10
N LEU A 71 -17.11 -0.53 -6.91
CA LEU A 71 -15.72 -0.82 -6.54
C LEU A 71 -15.32 -0.10 -5.26
N TYR A 72 -15.34 1.22 -5.28
CA TYR A 72 -14.83 2.03 -4.16
C TYR A 72 -15.77 2.01 -2.95
N GLY A 73 -17.09 2.01 -3.14
CA GLY A 73 -18.03 1.86 -2.05
C GLY A 73 -17.86 0.58 -1.24
N THR A 74 -17.39 -0.50 -1.89
CA THR A 74 -17.14 -1.78 -1.23
C THR A 74 -15.74 -1.87 -0.60
N THR A 75 -14.74 -1.18 -1.18
CA THR A 75 -13.33 -1.40 -0.84
C THR A 75 -12.71 -0.31 0.02
N ILE A 76 -13.25 0.94 0.05
CA ILE A 76 -12.68 2.04 0.83
C ILE A 76 -13.64 2.64 1.87
N TRP A 77 -14.78 1.99 2.15
CA TRP A 77 -15.73 2.46 3.17
C TRP A 77 -15.08 2.67 4.54
N TRP A 78 -14.00 1.93 4.83
CA TRP A 78 -13.24 2.01 6.07
C TRP A 78 -12.63 3.40 6.33
N VAL A 79 -12.38 4.21 5.30
CA VAL A 79 -11.96 5.61 5.44
C VAL A 79 -12.97 6.41 6.28
N GLY A 80 -14.23 5.97 6.29
CA GLY A 80 -15.27 6.54 7.13
C GLY A 80 -15.01 6.44 8.64
N ALA A 81 -14.17 5.50 9.08
CA ALA A 81 -13.75 5.41 10.49
C ALA A 81 -13.03 6.69 10.95
N GLN A 82 -12.26 7.32 10.05
CA GLN A 82 -11.56 8.58 10.31
C GLN A 82 -12.30 9.80 9.78
N ALA A 83 -12.75 9.75 8.53
CA ALA A 83 -13.34 10.88 7.81
C ALA A 83 -14.88 10.97 7.94
N GLY A 84 -15.52 10.04 8.67
CA GLY A 84 -16.98 10.01 8.79
C GLY A 84 -17.67 9.96 7.42
N PRO A 85 -18.80 10.70 7.25
CA PRO A 85 -19.56 10.70 5.98
C PRO A 85 -18.77 11.19 4.76
N MET A 86 -17.65 11.90 4.96
CA MET A 86 -16.79 12.40 3.86
C MET A 86 -16.23 11.27 3.00
N VAL A 87 -16.21 10.02 3.48
CA VAL A 87 -15.83 8.86 2.68
C VAL A 87 -16.66 8.74 1.39
N TRP A 88 -17.94 9.10 1.43
CA TRP A 88 -18.81 9.01 0.25
C TRP A 88 -18.45 10.05 -0.83
N VAL A 89 -17.90 11.20 -0.43
CA VAL A 89 -17.34 12.17 -1.36
C VAL A 89 -16.10 11.57 -2.04
N LEU A 90 -15.21 10.92 -1.28
CA LEU A 90 -14.05 10.22 -1.82
C LEU A 90 -14.48 9.11 -2.79
N VAL A 91 -15.48 8.30 -2.43
CA VAL A 91 -16.04 7.25 -3.32
C VAL A 91 -16.50 7.84 -4.66
N VAL A 92 -17.23 8.97 -4.62
CA VAL A 92 -17.68 9.64 -5.85
C VAL A 92 -16.50 10.18 -6.66
N VAL A 93 -15.54 10.83 -6.02
CA VAL A 93 -14.32 11.34 -6.69
C VAL A 93 -13.57 10.20 -7.39
N MET A 94 -13.37 9.08 -6.70
CA MET A 94 -12.70 7.92 -7.28
C MET A 94 -13.54 7.25 -8.37
N ALA A 95 -14.87 7.24 -8.23
CA ALA A 95 -15.77 6.74 -9.28
C ALA A 95 -15.72 7.59 -10.55
N VAL A 96 -15.49 8.92 -10.47
CA VAL A 96 -15.29 9.78 -11.64
C VAL A 96 -14.10 9.28 -12.47
N TRP A 97 -12.99 8.85 -11.85
CA TRP A 97 -11.85 8.29 -12.57
C TRP A 97 -12.22 7.02 -13.34
N VAL A 98 -13.04 6.14 -12.74
CA VAL A 98 -13.56 4.95 -13.47
C VAL A 98 -14.57 5.36 -14.55
N GLY A 99 -15.32 6.44 -14.35
CA GLY A 99 -16.13 7.06 -15.37
C GLY A 99 -15.31 7.52 -16.58
N LEU A 100 -14.19 8.21 -16.34
CA LEU A 100 -13.26 8.63 -17.39
C LEU A 100 -12.65 7.42 -18.11
N LEU A 101 -12.27 6.37 -17.37
CA LEU A 101 -11.83 5.10 -17.94
C LEU A 101 -12.88 4.52 -18.89
N GLY A 102 -14.14 4.49 -18.47
CA GLY A 102 -15.25 4.01 -19.31
C GLY A 102 -15.45 4.84 -20.58
N ALA A 103 -15.33 6.18 -20.47
CA ALA A 103 -15.40 7.07 -21.62
C ALA A 103 -14.23 6.83 -22.60
N MET A 104 -12.99 6.73 -22.09
CA MET A 104 -11.80 6.44 -22.91
C MET A 104 -11.92 5.07 -23.58
N SER A 105 -12.28 4.04 -22.81
CA SER A 105 -12.44 2.68 -23.31
C SER A 105 -13.49 2.59 -24.42
N SER A 106 -14.59 3.36 -24.35
CA SER A 106 -15.62 3.40 -25.39
C SER A 106 -15.10 3.89 -26.76
N LEU A 107 -14.06 4.72 -26.75
CA LEU A 107 -13.39 5.18 -27.98
C LEU A 107 -12.34 4.17 -28.43
N ILE A 108 -11.53 3.67 -27.51
CA ILE A 108 -10.41 2.76 -27.80
C ILE A 108 -10.90 1.41 -28.33
N THR A 109 -12.04 0.90 -27.85
CA THR A 109 -12.62 -0.37 -28.33
C THR A 109 -13.00 -0.39 -29.81
N ARG A 110 -13.05 0.77 -30.46
CA ARG A 110 -13.27 0.91 -31.92
C ARG A 110 -11.99 0.69 -32.74
N LEU A 111 -10.83 0.73 -32.11
CA LEU A 111 -9.53 0.61 -32.76
C LEU A 111 -9.14 -0.87 -32.95
N PRO A 112 -8.35 -1.21 -33.97
CA PRO A 112 -7.73 -2.53 -34.04
C PRO A 112 -6.76 -2.74 -32.86
N GLY A 113 -6.72 -3.96 -32.32
CA GLY A 113 -5.85 -4.26 -31.18
C GLY A 113 -6.31 -3.66 -29.83
N TRP A 114 -7.57 -3.25 -29.73
CA TRP A 114 -8.15 -2.61 -28.54
C TRP A 114 -7.88 -3.40 -27.24
N CYS A 115 -7.79 -4.74 -27.30
CA CYS A 115 -7.52 -5.57 -26.12
C CYS A 115 -6.14 -5.33 -25.51
N PHE A 116 -5.21 -4.71 -26.24
CA PHE A 116 -3.90 -4.26 -25.75
C PHE A 116 -3.87 -2.76 -25.47
N LEU A 117 -4.77 -1.97 -26.09
CA LEU A 117 -4.81 -0.52 -25.93
C LEU A 117 -5.67 -0.07 -24.74
N VAL A 118 -6.81 -0.72 -24.49
CA VAL A 118 -7.65 -0.42 -23.31
C VAL A 118 -6.86 -0.56 -21.99
N PRO A 119 -5.99 -1.57 -21.81
CA PRO A 119 -5.13 -1.66 -20.61
C PRO A 119 -4.24 -0.44 -20.37
N LEU A 120 -3.81 0.28 -21.41
CA LEU A 120 -3.04 1.52 -21.22
C LEU A 120 -3.88 2.62 -20.58
N SER A 121 -5.18 2.67 -20.86
CA SER A 121 -6.07 3.62 -20.19
C SER A 121 -6.26 3.32 -18.71
N TRP A 122 -6.18 2.06 -18.28
CA TRP A 122 -6.17 1.71 -16.85
C TRP A 122 -4.95 2.31 -16.14
N GLY A 123 -3.75 2.13 -16.68
CA GLY A 123 -2.54 2.72 -16.12
C GLY A 123 -2.60 4.25 -16.04
N ALA A 124 -3.07 4.91 -17.12
CA ALA A 124 -3.22 6.36 -17.14
C ALA A 124 -4.23 6.88 -16.11
N ILE A 125 -5.34 6.17 -15.92
CA ILE A 125 -6.38 6.53 -14.95
C ILE A 125 -5.89 6.29 -13.51
N GLU A 126 -5.25 5.17 -13.22
CA GLU A 126 -4.68 4.91 -11.90
C GLU A 126 -3.60 5.93 -11.55
N TYR A 127 -2.75 6.30 -12.53
CA TYR A 127 -1.76 7.34 -12.35
C TYR A 127 -2.41 8.68 -12.00
N GLY A 128 -3.38 9.13 -12.82
CA GLY A 128 -4.10 10.38 -12.57
C GLY A 128 -4.83 10.40 -11.23
N ALA A 129 -5.49 9.31 -10.86
CA ALA A 129 -6.17 9.15 -9.58
C ALA A 129 -5.20 9.16 -8.39
N GLY A 130 -3.95 8.76 -8.61
CA GLY A 130 -2.86 8.80 -7.63
C GLY A 130 -2.20 10.17 -7.48
N GLN A 131 -2.56 11.17 -8.31
CA GLN A 131 -1.97 12.52 -8.26
C GLN A 131 -3.01 13.61 -7.95
N ILE A 132 -4.25 13.43 -8.37
CA ILE A 132 -5.30 14.47 -8.35
C ILE A 132 -6.58 13.94 -7.71
N PRO A 133 -7.25 14.73 -6.83
CA PRO A 133 -6.82 15.97 -6.20
C PRO A 133 -5.91 15.74 -4.97
N PHE A 134 -5.22 16.77 -4.49
CA PHE A 134 -4.47 16.80 -3.21
C PHE A 134 -3.40 15.72 -3.03
N GLY A 135 -2.72 15.30 -4.08
CA GLY A 135 -1.78 14.18 -4.08
C GLY A 135 -2.42 12.84 -4.40
N GLY A 136 -3.74 12.83 -4.72
CA GLY A 136 -4.49 11.65 -5.15
C GLY A 136 -4.78 10.64 -4.05
N PHE A 137 -5.33 9.48 -4.48
CA PHE A 137 -5.59 8.34 -3.61
C PHE A 137 -5.20 7.04 -4.33
N PRO A 138 -3.90 6.69 -4.38
CA PRO A 138 -3.38 5.52 -5.13
C PRO A 138 -3.56 4.19 -4.39
N TRP A 139 -4.55 4.05 -3.51
CA TRP A 139 -4.73 2.90 -2.62
C TRP A 139 -5.10 1.62 -3.37
N LEU A 140 -6.06 1.71 -4.31
CA LEU A 140 -6.55 0.56 -5.07
C LEU A 140 -6.03 0.60 -6.51
N ARG A 141 -5.04 -0.23 -6.80
CA ARG A 141 -4.50 -0.43 -8.15
C ARG A 141 -4.67 -1.89 -8.54
N LEU A 142 -5.02 -2.17 -9.81
CA LEU A 142 -5.18 -3.56 -10.26
C LEU A 142 -3.93 -4.40 -10.03
N GLY A 143 -2.74 -3.78 -10.09
CA GLY A 143 -1.48 -4.43 -9.76
C GLY A 143 -1.44 -5.03 -8.34
N HIS A 144 -2.16 -4.44 -7.38
CA HIS A 144 -2.24 -4.98 -6.02
C HIS A 144 -3.02 -6.31 -5.94
N THR A 145 -3.77 -6.69 -6.97
CA THR A 145 -4.48 -7.98 -7.02
C THR A 145 -3.60 -9.13 -7.49
N THR A 146 -2.34 -8.88 -7.87
CA THR A 146 -1.47 -9.89 -8.47
C THR A 146 -0.83 -10.85 -7.47
N ILE A 147 -0.69 -10.46 -6.22
CA ILE A 147 -0.12 -11.34 -5.20
C ILE A 147 -1.00 -12.61 -5.04
N ASN A 148 -0.40 -13.77 -4.80
CA ASN A 148 -1.05 -15.08 -4.75
C ASN A 148 -1.61 -15.59 -6.11
N GLN A 149 -1.16 -15.04 -7.24
CA GLN A 149 -1.48 -15.54 -8.57
C GLN A 149 -0.23 -15.55 -9.47
N PRO A 150 -0.24 -16.26 -10.62
CA PRO A 150 0.94 -16.34 -11.48
C PRO A 150 1.49 -14.98 -11.95
N LEU A 151 0.64 -13.95 -12.04
CA LEU A 151 1.09 -12.61 -12.46
C LEU A 151 2.02 -11.94 -11.44
N ALA A 152 2.08 -12.42 -10.20
CA ALA A 152 3.03 -11.90 -9.20
C ALA A 152 4.50 -12.03 -9.66
N GLY A 153 4.82 -13.05 -10.48
CA GLY A 153 6.17 -13.22 -11.01
C GLY A 153 6.65 -12.06 -11.91
N TRP A 154 5.74 -11.24 -12.43
CA TRP A 154 6.08 -10.08 -13.23
C TRP A 154 6.45 -8.84 -12.41
N LEU A 155 6.07 -8.78 -11.12
CA LEU A 155 6.27 -7.59 -10.28
C LEU A 155 7.72 -7.06 -10.29
N PRO A 156 8.78 -7.90 -10.15
CA PRO A 156 10.16 -7.40 -10.18
C PRO A 156 10.58 -6.84 -11.55
N LEU A 157 9.86 -7.17 -12.62
CA LEU A 157 10.20 -6.78 -13.99
C LEU A 157 9.45 -5.51 -14.43
N VAL A 158 8.16 -5.42 -14.10
CA VAL A 158 7.28 -4.37 -14.66
C VAL A 158 6.66 -3.47 -13.58
N GLY A 159 6.86 -3.78 -12.31
CA GLY A 159 6.31 -3.06 -11.18
C GLY A 159 4.77 -3.13 -11.08
N THR A 160 4.22 -2.46 -10.10
CA THR A 160 2.77 -2.35 -9.92
C THR A 160 2.07 -1.71 -11.13
N PRO A 161 2.61 -0.67 -11.81
CA PRO A 161 2.01 -0.11 -13.02
C PRO A 161 1.91 -1.12 -14.16
N GLY A 162 2.97 -1.86 -14.43
CA GLY A 162 2.96 -2.90 -15.46
C GLY A 162 2.06 -4.08 -15.09
N ALA A 163 2.01 -4.45 -13.80
CA ALA A 163 1.10 -5.46 -13.29
C ALA A 163 -0.37 -5.06 -13.49
N THR A 164 -0.73 -3.77 -13.28
CA THR A 164 -2.04 -3.22 -13.63
C THR A 164 -2.37 -3.46 -15.11
N TRP A 165 -1.41 -3.13 -16.01
CA TRP A 165 -1.59 -3.36 -17.44
C TRP A 165 -1.82 -4.85 -17.76
N LEU A 166 -1.06 -5.77 -17.12
CA LEU A 166 -1.20 -7.22 -17.34
C LEU A 166 -2.56 -7.74 -16.89
N VAL A 167 -3.07 -7.32 -15.72
CA VAL A 167 -4.39 -7.71 -15.23
C VAL A 167 -5.49 -7.20 -16.16
N ALA A 168 -5.41 -5.92 -16.55
CA ALA A 168 -6.37 -5.32 -17.47
C ALA A 168 -6.33 -5.98 -18.85
N MET A 169 -5.12 -6.29 -19.36
CA MET A 169 -4.93 -7.00 -20.62
C MET A 169 -5.54 -8.41 -20.57
N ALA A 170 -5.34 -9.14 -19.48
CA ALA A 170 -5.95 -10.46 -19.31
C ALA A 170 -7.48 -10.38 -19.44
N GLY A 171 -8.12 -9.42 -18.76
CA GLY A 171 -9.57 -9.21 -18.85
C GLY A 171 -10.05 -8.82 -20.25
N CYS A 172 -9.36 -7.88 -20.91
CA CYS A 172 -9.66 -7.47 -22.28
C CYS A 172 -9.43 -8.60 -23.31
N CYS A 173 -8.37 -9.39 -23.15
CA CYS A 173 -8.10 -10.54 -24.01
C CYS A 173 -9.10 -11.67 -23.78
N CYS A 174 -9.56 -11.94 -22.54
CA CYS A 174 -10.65 -12.87 -22.28
C CYS A 174 -11.91 -12.47 -23.04
N LEU A 175 -12.29 -11.19 -23.00
CA LEU A 175 -13.40 -10.68 -23.79
C LEU A 175 -13.13 -10.85 -25.30
N ALA A 176 -11.93 -10.53 -25.77
CA ALA A 176 -11.58 -10.63 -27.19
C ALA A 176 -11.69 -12.08 -27.72
N VAL A 177 -11.29 -13.07 -26.93
CA VAL A 177 -11.46 -14.51 -27.27
C VAL A 177 -12.95 -14.85 -27.49
N VAL A 178 -13.84 -14.24 -26.73
CA VAL A 178 -15.29 -14.48 -26.87
C VAL A 178 -15.88 -13.77 -28.10
N VAL A 179 -15.51 -12.48 -28.31
CA VAL A 179 -16.22 -11.60 -29.27
C VAL A 179 -15.51 -11.46 -30.62
N GLN A 180 -14.22 -11.74 -30.73
CA GLN A 180 -13.47 -11.57 -31.99
C GLN A 180 -13.46 -12.85 -32.84
N ARG A 181 -13.36 -12.66 -34.18
CA ARG A 181 -13.18 -13.78 -35.10
C ARG A 181 -11.78 -14.37 -35.03
N HIS A 182 -10.76 -13.54 -34.87
CA HIS A 182 -9.35 -13.93 -34.71
C HIS A 182 -9.01 -14.05 -33.22
N ARG A 183 -9.17 -15.25 -32.66
CA ARG A 183 -9.05 -15.54 -31.23
C ARG A 183 -7.65 -15.96 -30.80
N LEU A 184 -6.80 -16.33 -31.75
CA LEU A 184 -5.51 -16.98 -31.46
C LEU A 184 -4.56 -16.03 -30.72
N VAL A 185 -4.43 -14.78 -31.20
CA VAL A 185 -3.51 -13.81 -30.56
C VAL A 185 -3.93 -13.48 -29.13
N PRO A 186 -5.19 -13.07 -28.82
CA PRO A 186 -5.61 -12.84 -27.43
C PRO A 186 -5.45 -14.08 -26.55
N LEU A 187 -5.79 -15.27 -27.07
CA LEU A 187 -5.65 -16.52 -26.31
C LEU A 187 -4.21 -16.83 -25.96
N LEU A 188 -3.29 -16.75 -26.94
CA LEU A 188 -1.87 -16.97 -26.71
C LEU A 188 -1.27 -15.91 -25.77
N SER A 189 -1.75 -14.65 -25.82
CA SER A 189 -1.31 -13.60 -24.91
C SER A 189 -1.68 -13.93 -23.45
N ILE A 190 -2.92 -14.37 -23.19
CA ILE A 190 -3.33 -14.79 -21.83
C ILE A 190 -2.47 -15.95 -21.36
N ILE A 191 -2.40 -17.02 -22.16
CA ILE A 191 -1.64 -18.23 -21.82
C ILE A 191 -0.19 -17.88 -21.55
N GLY A 192 0.44 -17.09 -22.45
CA GLY A 192 1.85 -16.70 -22.34
C GLY A 192 2.13 -15.90 -21.06
N VAL A 193 1.30 -14.92 -20.76
CA VAL A 193 1.49 -14.06 -19.57
C VAL A 193 1.37 -14.87 -18.27
N PHE A 194 0.40 -15.77 -18.17
CA PHE A 194 0.24 -16.61 -16.99
C PHE A 194 1.32 -17.69 -16.86
N ILE A 195 1.71 -18.34 -17.98
CA ILE A 195 2.78 -19.34 -17.98
C ILE A 195 4.13 -18.70 -17.63
N ILE A 196 4.46 -17.58 -18.26
CA ILE A 196 5.72 -16.88 -18.00
C ILE A 196 5.75 -16.37 -16.55
N GLY A 197 4.68 -15.71 -16.09
CA GLY A 197 4.61 -15.22 -14.72
C GLY A 197 4.72 -16.35 -13.69
N GLY A 198 4.03 -17.47 -13.91
CA GLY A 198 4.15 -18.66 -13.07
C GLY A 198 5.56 -19.27 -13.12
N GLY A 199 6.20 -19.28 -14.32
CA GLY A 199 7.59 -19.73 -14.48
C GLY A 199 8.57 -18.85 -13.73
N LEU A 200 8.38 -17.52 -13.74
CA LEU A 200 9.22 -16.56 -12.99
C LEU A 200 9.15 -16.82 -11.48
N LEU A 201 8.00 -17.22 -10.95
CA LEU A 201 7.85 -17.59 -9.54
C LEU A 201 8.61 -18.89 -9.17
N LEU A 202 8.89 -19.75 -10.14
CA LEU A 202 9.65 -20.99 -9.91
C LEU A 202 11.18 -20.77 -9.97
N LEU A 203 11.65 -19.65 -10.54
CA LEU A 203 13.07 -19.33 -10.54
C LEU A 203 13.56 -19.18 -9.10
N PRO A 204 14.78 -19.62 -8.76
CA PRO A 204 15.32 -19.40 -7.43
C PRO A 204 15.30 -17.91 -7.07
N ALA A 205 14.88 -17.59 -5.86
CA ALA A 205 15.07 -16.22 -5.35
C ALA A 205 16.58 -15.93 -5.30
N GLU A 206 16.98 -14.72 -5.62
CA GLU A 206 18.37 -14.31 -5.43
C GLU A 206 18.79 -14.55 -3.98
N ARG A 207 20.01 -15.06 -3.81
CA ARG A 207 20.55 -15.25 -2.46
C ARG A 207 20.82 -13.87 -1.86
N GLY A 208 20.25 -13.62 -0.69
CA GLY A 208 20.62 -12.46 0.12
C GLY A 208 22.05 -12.59 0.65
N GLY A 209 22.62 -11.47 1.06
CA GLY A 209 23.87 -11.43 1.81
C GLY A 209 23.73 -11.98 3.23
N GLU A 210 24.66 -11.62 4.10
CA GLU A 210 24.59 -11.93 5.53
C GLU A 210 23.30 -11.38 6.12
N GLY A 211 22.61 -12.20 6.92
CA GLY A 211 21.35 -11.81 7.53
C GLY A 211 21.56 -11.07 8.85
N ILE A 212 20.75 -10.08 9.11
CA ILE A 212 20.69 -9.40 10.41
C ILE A 212 19.52 -9.94 11.25
N SER A 213 19.68 -9.94 12.56
CA SER A 213 18.67 -10.39 13.51
C SER A 213 17.84 -9.20 14.00
N VAL A 214 16.58 -9.15 13.60
CA VAL A 214 15.68 -8.04 13.91
C VAL A 214 14.57 -8.47 14.84
N GLY A 215 14.46 -7.79 15.98
CA GLY A 215 13.33 -7.91 16.90
C GLY A 215 12.19 -6.97 16.47
N MET A 216 11.06 -7.51 16.06
CA MET A 216 9.87 -6.73 15.74
C MET A 216 8.90 -6.76 16.93
N VAL A 217 8.36 -5.60 17.31
CA VAL A 217 7.47 -5.41 18.45
C VAL A 217 6.14 -4.78 18.01
N GLN A 218 5.05 -5.41 18.45
CA GLN A 218 3.68 -4.91 18.37
C GLN A 218 3.12 -4.74 19.78
N GLY A 219 2.99 -3.49 20.23
CA GLY A 219 2.61 -3.20 21.64
C GLY A 219 1.12 -3.37 21.94
N ASN A 220 0.25 -3.50 20.93
CA ASN A 220 -1.21 -3.54 21.09
C ASN A 220 -1.79 -2.27 21.73
N ALA A 221 -1.29 -1.10 21.32
CA ALA A 221 -1.84 0.15 21.79
C ALA A 221 -3.27 0.34 21.27
N GLN A 222 -4.17 0.75 22.17
CA GLN A 222 -5.57 0.98 21.88
C GLN A 222 -5.88 2.46 21.69
N LEU A 223 -7.01 2.74 21.03
CA LEU A 223 -7.50 4.10 20.87
C LEU A 223 -7.88 4.72 22.21
N GLY A 224 -7.39 5.93 22.45
CA GLY A 224 -7.79 6.78 23.55
C GLY A 224 -8.04 8.21 23.08
N LEU A 225 -8.90 8.95 23.81
CA LEU A 225 -9.10 10.37 23.59
C LEU A 225 -8.09 11.16 24.42
N HIS A 226 -7.14 11.81 23.79
CA HIS A 226 -6.21 12.74 24.42
C HIS A 226 -6.40 14.15 23.88
N GLY A 227 -6.76 15.10 24.75
CA GLY A 227 -6.91 16.50 24.37
C GLY A 227 -7.91 16.78 23.24
N GLY A 228 -8.92 15.92 23.08
CA GLY A 228 -9.91 16.02 21.98
C GLY A 228 -9.51 15.30 20.69
N TYR A 229 -8.33 14.66 20.67
CA TYR A 229 -7.83 13.90 19.52
C TYR A 229 -7.84 12.40 19.84
N ILE A 230 -8.09 11.58 18.81
CA ILE A 230 -7.94 10.14 18.91
C ILE A 230 -6.45 9.82 18.74
N SER A 231 -5.81 9.31 19.79
CA SER A 231 -4.41 8.87 19.75
C SER A 231 -4.24 7.51 20.42
N ALA A 232 -3.16 6.83 20.11
CA ALA A 232 -2.81 5.59 20.78
C ALA A 232 -2.42 5.90 22.24
N THR A 233 -3.21 5.42 23.19
CA THR A 233 -2.96 5.65 24.62
C THR A 233 -2.09 4.54 25.18
N GLY A 234 -1.01 4.90 25.87
CA GLY A 234 -0.11 3.94 26.49
C GLY A 234 0.75 3.18 25.45
N ALA A 235 0.95 3.73 24.26
CA ALA A 235 1.76 3.08 23.23
C ALA A 235 3.18 2.84 23.68
N THR A 236 3.85 3.85 24.28
CA THR A 236 5.24 3.74 24.72
C THR A 236 5.45 2.67 25.79
N PRO A 237 4.70 2.67 26.92
CA PRO A 237 4.90 1.64 27.94
C PRO A 237 4.50 0.24 27.46
N LEU A 238 3.54 0.11 26.55
CA LEU A 238 3.16 -1.18 25.96
C LEU A 238 4.28 -1.75 25.07
N HIS A 239 4.89 -0.90 24.22
CA HIS A 239 6.04 -1.31 23.40
C HIS A 239 7.27 -1.63 24.29
N LEU A 240 7.52 -0.85 25.33
CA LEU A 240 8.58 -1.15 26.29
C LEU A 240 8.34 -2.50 26.98
N SER A 241 7.11 -2.75 27.45
CA SER A 241 6.76 -4.03 28.09
C SER A 241 6.97 -5.21 27.14
N GLU A 242 6.49 -5.10 25.89
CA GLU A 242 6.65 -6.16 24.90
C GLU A 242 8.11 -6.33 24.47
N THR A 243 8.91 -5.26 24.50
CA THR A 243 10.37 -5.33 24.29
C THR A 243 11.04 -6.16 25.39
N ILE A 244 10.61 -6.04 26.63
CA ILE A 244 11.15 -6.87 27.73
C ILE A 244 10.85 -8.36 27.48
N PHE A 245 9.64 -8.69 27.00
CA PHE A 245 9.32 -10.08 26.64
C PHE A 245 10.12 -10.56 25.43
N LEU A 246 10.31 -9.74 24.39
CA LEU A 246 11.20 -10.03 23.28
C LEU A 246 12.62 -10.37 23.73
N LEU A 247 13.19 -9.56 24.63
CA LEU A 247 14.54 -9.77 25.15
C LEU A 247 14.65 -11.03 26.02
N ALA A 248 13.61 -11.36 26.79
CA ALA A 248 13.53 -12.60 27.54
C ALA A 248 13.49 -13.81 26.58
N ASP A 249 12.70 -13.75 25.53
CA ASP A 249 12.61 -14.79 24.50
C ASP A 249 13.97 -14.97 23.77
N ALA A 250 14.59 -13.87 23.35
CA ALA A 250 15.90 -13.89 22.71
C ALA A 250 16.96 -14.59 23.59
N ARG A 251 17.03 -14.24 24.88
CA ARG A 251 17.95 -14.85 25.85
C ARG A 251 17.65 -16.34 26.05
N ALA A 252 16.38 -16.71 26.20
CA ALA A 252 15.97 -18.10 26.40
C ALA A 252 16.37 -19.00 25.23
N HIS A 253 16.41 -18.47 24.00
CA HIS A 253 16.78 -19.19 22.80
C HIS A 253 18.23 -18.94 22.33
N GLY A 254 19.02 -18.20 23.10
CA GLY A 254 20.42 -17.88 22.72
C GLY A 254 20.55 -17.04 21.45
N ARG A 255 19.55 -16.21 21.14
CA ARG A 255 19.55 -15.33 19.97
C ARG A 255 20.11 -13.96 20.33
N ASN A 256 21.04 -13.46 19.53
CA ASN A 256 21.49 -12.08 19.59
C ASN A 256 20.66 -11.25 18.62
N LEU A 257 20.28 -10.04 19.03
CA LEU A 257 19.60 -9.07 18.16
C LEU A 257 20.61 -8.08 17.60
N ASP A 258 20.39 -7.60 16.40
CA ASP A 258 21.13 -6.50 15.77
C ASP A 258 20.38 -5.17 15.89
N MET A 259 19.05 -5.19 15.84
CA MET A 259 18.19 -4.03 16.06
C MET A 259 16.79 -4.44 16.53
N ILE A 260 16.04 -3.48 17.04
CA ILE A 260 14.60 -3.63 17.35
C ILE A 260 13.81 -2.63 16.53
N VAL A 261 12.61 -3.04 16.07
CA VAL A 261 11.67 -2.20 15.32
C VAL A 261 10.37 -2.06 16.09
N TRP A 262 9.97 -0.83 16.35
CA TRP A 262 8.65 -0.43 16.83
C TRP A 262 7.81 0.16 15.69
N ALA A 263 6.50 0.18 15.85
CA ALA A 263 5.55 0.66 14.87
C ALA A 263 5.56 2.19 14.68
N GLU A 264 4.87 2.69 13.64
CA GLU A 264 4.53 4.11 13.51
C GLU A 264 3.76 4.58 14.75
N ASN A 265 4.06 5.78 15.24
CA ASN A 265 3.43 6.37 16.42
C ASN A 265 3.47 5.45 17.66
N SER A 266 4.55 4.70 17.82
CA SER A 266 4.78 3.84 18.99
C SER A 266 5.09 4.62 20.27
N THR A 267 5.24 5.96 20.17
CA THR A 267 5.36 6.85 21.33
C THR A 267 4.10 7.69 21.51
N ASP A 268 3.66 7.85 22.76
CA ASP A 268 2.47 8.63 23.10
C ASP A 268 2.65 10.14 22.84
N THR A 269 3.88 10.60 22.99
CA THR A 269 4.27 12.00 22.86
C THR A 269 5.66 12.08 22.23
N ASP A 270 6.04 13.28 21.81
CA ASP A 270 7.37 13.55 21.29
C ASP A 270 8.45 13.21 22.33
N PRO A 271 9.29 12.19 22.11
CA PRO A 271 10.32 11.77 23.06
C PRO A 271 11.43 12.83 23.24
N MET A 272 11.55 13.80 22.36
CA MET A 272 12.50 14.91 22.50
C MET A 272 11.96 16.02 23.41
N ARG A 273 10.65 16.06 23.66
CA ARG A 273 9.98 17.11 24.46
C ARG A 273 9.37 16.58 25.74
N ASN A 274 9.08 15.29 25.82
CA ASN A 274 8.47 14.68 27.00
C ASN A 274 9.49 13.79 27.76
N PRO A 275 9.91 14.19 28.97
CA PRO A 275 10.91 13.45 29.74
C PRO A 275 10.47 12.03 30.12
N THR A 276 9.16 11.78 30.28
CA THR A 276 8.65 10.44 30.63
C THR A 276 8.79 9.51 29.44
N THR A 277 8.34 9.93 28.25
CA THR A 277 8.49 9.18 27.01
C THR A 277 9.96 8.95 26.67
N GLN A 278 10.81 9.97 26.84
CA GLN A 278 12.25 9.85 26.63
C GLN A 278 12.86 8.78 27.54
N LYS A 279 12.51 8.77 28.84
CA LYS A 279 13.00 7.76 29.78
C LYS A 279 12.58 6.35 29.39
N GLN A 280 11.35 6.18 28.93
CA GLN A 280 10.83 4.85 28.50
C GLN A 280 11.55 4.34 27.25
N VAL A 281 11.77 5.21 26.25
CA VAL A 281 12.53 4.87 25.04
C VAL A 281 13.99 4.55 25.40
N SER A 282 14.63 5.38 26.22
CA SER A 282 16.00 5.16 26.68
C SER A 282 16.13 3.83 27.45
N ALA A 283 15.13 3.50 28.30
CA ALA A 283 15.11 2.22 29.02
C ALA A 283 15.02 1.02 28.06
N ALA A 284 14.21 1.12 26.98
CA ALA A 284 14.15 0.06 25.97
C ALA A 284 15.51 -0.19 25.32
N VAL A 285 16.20 0.89 24.91
CA VAL A 285 17.52 0.80 24.26
C VAL A 285 18.59 0.31 25.24
N GLU A 286 18.56 0.80 26.49
CA GLU A 286 19.48 0.38 27.53
C GLU A 286 19.36 -1.12 27.87
N LEU A 287 18.13 -1.64 27.94
CA LEU A 287 17.88 -3.07 28.17
C LEU A 287 18.28 -3.93 26.97
N ALA A 288 18.05 -3.42 25.75
CA ALA A 288 18.31 -4.14 24.50
C ALA A 288 19.78 -4.16 24.10
N GLN A 289 20.55 -3.09 24.39
CA GLN A 289 21.95 -2.89 23.96
C GLN A 289 22.15 -2.89 22.44
N VAL A 290 21.07 -2.64 21.69
CA VAL A 290 21.05 -2.54 20.22
C VAL A 290 20.22 -1.32 19.79
N PRO A 291 20.39 -0.80 18.57
CA PRO A 291 19.60 0.30 18.05
C PRO A 291 18.10 -0.01 18.06
N LEU A 292 17.31 1.01 18.35
CA LEU A 292 15.86 0.98 18.25
C LEU A 292 15.40 1.89 17.10
N ASP A 293 14.72 1.30 16.14
CA ASP A 293 13.99 2.00 15.07
C ASP A 293 12.55 2.18 15.54
N LEU A 294 12.14 3.42 15.81
CA LEU A 294 10.84 3.72 16.38
C LEU A 294 10.10 4.83 15.62
N GLY A 295 8.77 4.70 15.52
CA GLY A 295 7.90 5.73 14.99
C GLY A 295 7.38 6.69 16.07
N ALA A 296 7.48 7.99 15.81
CA ALA A 296 7.04 9.04 16.72
C ALA A 296 6.31 10.17 15.98
N ILE A 297 5.41 10.85 16.67
CA ILE A 297 4.92 12.15 16.25
C ILE A 297 5.82 13.20 16.92
N THR A 298 6.61 13.90 16.10
CA THR A 298 7.53 14.93 16.57
C THR A 298 6.97 16.33 16.29
N ALA A 299 7.45 17.32 16.99
CA ALA A 299 7.12 18.71 16.69
C ALA A 299 7.61 19.08 15.28
N GLY A 300 6.78 19.79 14.54
CA GLY A 300 7.14 20.29 13.23
C GLY A 300 8.03 21.54 13.29
N PRO A 301 8.51 22.01 12.12
CA PRO A 301 9.39 23.17 12.03
C PRO A 301 8.69 24.50 12.39
N GLU A 302 7.37 24.56 12.29
CA GLU A 302 6.56 25.73 12.59
C GLU A 302 5.72 25.52 13.87
N PRO A 303 5.33 26.60 14.58
CA PRO A 303 4.40 26.48 15.70
C PRO A 303 3.09 25.79 15.30
N GLN A 304 2.59 24.91 16.15
CA GLN A 304 1.34 24.14 15.92
C GLN A 304 1.40 23.23 14.68
N THR A 305 2.59 22.86 14.24
CA THR A 305 2.80 21.82 13.25
C THR A 305 3.47 20.57 13.86
N ARG A 306 3.36 19.45 13.16
CA ARG A 306 3.95 18.17 13.57
C ARG A 306 4.55 17.43 12.38
N GLN A 307 5.36 16.43 12.65
CA GLN A 307 5.87 15.49 11.65
C GLN A 307 5.71 14.06 12.16
N THR A 308 5.27 13.15 11.29
CA THR A 308 5.36 11.71 11.54
C THR A 308 6.78 11.30 11.17
N THR A 309 7.50 10.71 12.14
CA THR A 309 8.96 10.54 12.04
C THR A 309 9.38 9.15 12.49
N THR A 310 10.24 8.52 11.71
CA THR A 310 11.07 7.40 12.17
C THR A 310 12.32 7.95 12.82
N LEU A 311 12.68 7.43 14.00
CA LEU A 311 13.87 7.79 14.76
C LEU A 311 14.73 6.56 14.98
N ILE A 312 16.03 6.67 14.71
CA ILE A 312 17.01 5.65 15.10
C ILE A 312 17.67 6.08 16.39
N TRP A 313 17.38 5.33 17.46
CA TRP A 313 17.85 5.63 18.81
C TRP A 313 18.90 4.62 19.27
N VAL A 314 20.05 5.14 19.70
CA VAL A 314 21.19 4.34 20.15
C VAL A 314 21.54 4.70 21.58
N GLN A 315 21.98 3.72 22.36
CA GLN A 315 22.40 3.92 23.74
C GLN A 315 23.51 4.98 23.81
N GLU A 316 23.44 5.85 24.82
CA GLU A 316 24.38 6.95 25.10
C GLU A 316 24.45 8.05 24.03
N GLN A 317 24.11 7.75 22.77
CA GLN A 317 24.15 8.71 21.68
C GLN A 317 22.79 9.40 21.45
N GLY A 318 21.69 8.76 21.89
CA GLY A 318 20.34 9.24 21.59
C GLY A 318 19.96 9.00 20.13
N ILE A 319 19.35 10.00 19.49
CA ILE A 319 18.93 9.91 18.09
C ILE A 319 20.15 10.14 17.18
N VAL A 320 20.47 9.12 16.37
CA VAL A 320 21.61 9.17 15.43
C VAL A 320 21.16 9.42 13.99
N ASP A 321 19.95 9.02 13.62
CA ASP A 321 19.37 9.30 12.30
C ASP A 321 17.85 9.39 12.39
N ARG A 322 17.19 9.96 11.35
CA ARG A 322 15.74 10.12 11.29
C ARG A 322 15.23 10.25 9.86
N TYR A 323 13.96 9.85 9.68
CA TYR A 323 13.21 10.08 8.45
C TYR A 323 11.86 10.72 8.76
N HIS A 324 11.50 11.78 8.05
CA HIS A 324 10.19 12.40 8.13
C HIS A 324 9.30 11.95 6.98
N LYS A 325 8.08 11.50 7.31
CA LYS A 325 7.09 11.03 6.34
C LYS A 325 6.84 12.05 5.22
N ARG A 326 6.92 11.61 3.98
CA ARG A 326 6.78 12.46 2.77
C ARG A 326 5.34 12.52 2.29
N ASN A 327 4.67 11.38 2.17
CA ASN A 327 3.29 11.31 1.67
C ASN A 327 2.32 11.23 2.83
N LEU A 328 1.72 12.37 3.13
CA LEU A 328 0.77 12.51 4.22
C LEU A 328 -0.62 12.05 3.78
N ALA A 329 -1.36 11.40 4.68
CA ALA A 329 -2.74 11.01 4.45
C ALA A 329 -3.68 12.23 4.53
N PRO A 330 -4.36 12.61 3.43
CA PRO A 330 -5.32 13.71 3.46
C PRO A 330 -6.43 13.45 4.48
N PHE A 331 -6.84 14.49 5.21
CA PHE A 331 -7.84 14.48 6.28
C PHE A 331 -7.48 13.64 7.53
N GLY A 332 -6.38 12.89 7.50
CA GLY A 332 -5.83 12.18 8.65
C GLY A 332 -4.65 12.88 9.29
N GLU A 333 -3.72 13.32 8.47
CA GLU A 333 -2.47 13.96 8.93
C GLU A 333 -2.42 15.45 8.56
N PHE A 334 -3.03 15.83 7.46
CA PHE A 334 -3.22 17.22 7.06
C PHE A 334 -4.60 17.45 6.45
N VAL A 335 -5.05 18.68 6.48
CA VAL A 335 -6.31 19.10 5.88
C VAL A 335 -6.03 20.09 4.77
N PRO A 336 -6.27 19.71 3.49
CA PRO A 336 -6.19 20.65 2.39
C PRO A 336 -7.16 21.80 2.59
N TYR A 337 -6.72 23.05 2.30
CA TYR A 337 -7.57 24.26 2.45
C TYR A 337 -8.32 24.32 3.79
N ARG A 338 -7.59 24.07 4.88
CA ARG A 338 -8.17 23.95 6.22
C ARG A 338 -9.05 25.13 6.60
N ASP A 339 -8.62 26.36 6.30
CA ASP A 339 -9.34 27.59 6.61
C ASP A 339 -10.73 27.65 5.96
N VAL A 340 -10.93 26.96 4.83
CA VAL A 340 -12.18 26.88 4.10
C VAL A 340 -13.02 25.68 4.56
N LEU A 341 -12.37 24.52 4.78
CA LEU A 341 -13.07 23.28 5.07
C LEU A 341 -13.48 23.13 6.54
N GLU A 342 -12.66 23.61 7.48
CA GLU A 342 -12.94 23.44 8.91
C GLU A 342 -14.23 24.14 9.38
N PRO A 343 -14.59 25.37 8.90
CA PRO A 343 -15.88 25.99 9.21
C PRO A 343 -17.08 25.23 8.63
N LEU A 344 -16.91 24.57 7.48
CA LEU A 344 -17.98 23.83 6.77
C LEU A 344 -18.17 22.41 7.31
N PHE A 345 -17.10 21.80 7.77
CA PHE A 345 -17.05 20.40 8.21
C PHE A 345 -16.27 20.29 9.53
N PRO A 346 -16.91 20.41 10.69
CA PRO A 346 -16.26 20.38 12.00
C PRO A 346 -15.46 19.09 12.29
N GLU A 347 -15.79 17.98 11.61
CA GLU A 347 -15.11 16.70 11.71
C GLU A 347 -13.63 16.78 11.29
N VAL A 348 -13.30 17.73 10.44
CA VAL A 348 -11.94 18.03 9.98
C VAL A 348 -10.98 18.36 11.13
N LYS A 349 -11.52 18.88 12.27
CA LYS A 349 -10.74 19.14 13.50
C LYS A 349 -10.08 17.88 14.07
N ARG A 350 -10.60 16.69 13.75
CA ARG A 350 -10.03 15.41 14.21
C ARG A 350 -8.62 15.15 13.68
N ALA A 351 -8.23 15.78 12.56
CA ALA A 351 -6.87 15.70 12.03
C ALA A 351 -5.82 16.33 12.96
N GLY A 352 -6.22 17.15 13.92
CA GLY A 352 -5.33 17.78 14.89
C GLY A 352 -4.44 18.86 14.26
N TYR A 353 -3.19 18.96 14.73
CA TYR A 353 -2.19 19.83 14.11
C TYR A 353 -1.85 19.39 12.69
N GLN A 354 -1.56 20.34 11.82
CA GLN A 354 -1.11 20.06 10.46
C GLN A 354 0.22 19.33 10.48
N SER A 355 0.29 18.18 9.83
CA SER A 355 1.56 17.53 9.55
C SER A 355 2.27 18.23 8.39
N ILE A 356 3.59 18.38 8.52
CA ILE A 356 4.47 18.91 7.48
C ILE A 356 5.24 17.73 6.86
N PRO A 357 5.22 17.57 5.52
CA PRO A 357 5.93 16.48 4.87
C PRO A 357 7.44 16.64 4.97
N GLY A 358 8.15 15.49 5.00
CA GLY A 358 9.58 15.42 4.78
C GLY A 358 9.94 15.55 3.31
N THR A 359 11.25 15.65 3.02
CA THR A 359 11.80 15.81 1.66
C THR A 359 12.81 14.72 1.32
N ASP A 360 13.42 14.08 2.33
CA ASP A 360 14.51 13.15 2.15
C ASP A 360 14.02 11.78 1.65
N PRO A 361 14.86 11.02 0.93
CA PRO A 361 14.54 9.63 0.64
C PRO A 361 14.42 8.82 1.95
N GLY A 362 13.51 7.86 1.97
CA GLY A 362 13.24 7.05 3.16
C GLY A 362 14.36 6.04 3.46
N VAL A 363 15.60 6.49 3.67
CA VAL A 363 16.74 5.63 4.04
C VAL A 363 17.41 6.20 5.26
N VAL A 364 17.55 5.36 6.29
CA VAL A 364 18.23 5.68 7.54
C VAL A 364 19.41 4.73 7.77
N THR A 365 20.46 5.24 8.42
CA THR A 365 21.60 4.43 8.85
C THR A 365 21.34 3.89 10.26
N VAL A 366 21.41 2.57 10.41
CA VAL A 366 21.20 1.89 11.69
C VAL A 366 22.52 1.25 12.10
N PRO A 367 23.25 1.80 13.08
CA PRO A 367 24.56 1.28 13.49
C PRO A 367 24.38 0.02 14.36
N THR A 368 24.19 -1.12 13.69
CA THR A 368 24.02 -2.41 14.38
C THR A 368 25.35 -2.99 14.86
N PRO A 369 25.35 -3.92 15.84
CA PRO A 369 26.58 -4.58 16.29
C PRO A 369 27.33 -5.36 15.22
N THR A 370 26.61 -5.92 14.24
CA THR A 370 27.20 -6.70 13.14
C THR A 370 27.49 -5.87 11.90
N ASP A 371 26.80 -4.74 11.72
CA ASP A 371 26.97 -3.83 10.57
C ASP A 371 26.70 -2.37 11.01
N PRO A 372 27.75 -1.58 11.27
CA PRO A 372 27.61 -0.21 11.73
C PRO A 372 27.05 0.75 10.66
N ASP A 373 27.03 0.36 9.39
CA ASP A 373 26.59 1.17 8.27
C ASP A 373 25.32 0.61 7.61
N LEU A 374 24.57 -0.26 8.28
CA LEU A 374 23.34 -0.84 7.76
C LEU A 374 22.39 0.25 7.27
N ARG A 375 21.97 0.15 6.02
CA ARG A 375 21.01 1.07 5.41
C ARG A 375 19.61 0.46 5.40
N ALA A 376 18.74 0.92 6.28
CA ALA A 376 17.35 0.53 6.35
C ALA A 376 16.47 1.51 5.57
N GLY A 377 15.68 1.00 4.63
CA GLY A 377 14.65 1.78 3.95
C GLY A 377 13.40 1.81 4.80
N THR A 378 12.93 3.00 5.11
CA THR A 378 11.73 3.23 5.91
C THR A 378 10.58 3.71 5.04
N VAL A 379 9.43 3.06 5.18
CA VAL A 379 8.17 3.44 4.52
C VAL A 379 7.08 3.53 5.59
N ILE A 380 6.48 4.70 5.72
CA ILE A 380 5.52 4.94 6.80
C ILE A 380 4.08 4.88 6.27
N CYS A 381 3.35 3.81 6.63
CA CYS A 381 1.90 3.66 6.46
C CYS A 381 1.42 3.94 5.02
N TYR A 382 0.72 5.05 4.79
CA TYR A 382 0.15 5.47 3.51
C TYR A 382 1.17 5.62 2.38
N GLU A 383 2.46 5.80 2.69
CA GLU A 383 3.54 5.90 1.69
C GLU A 383 3.70 4.66 0.83
N LEU A 384 3.26 3.48 1.31
CA LEU A 384 3.24 2.23 0.52
C LEU A 384 2.46 2.36 -0.79
N ALA A 385 1.49 3.26 -0.84
CA ALA A 385 0.68 3.48 -2.04
C ALA A 385 1.44 4.24 -3.14
N TYR A 386 2.50 4.99 -2.81
CA TYR A 386 3.24 5.85 -3.73
C TYR A 386 4.49 5.17 -4.27
N ASP A 387 4.54 4.95 -5.58
CA ASP A 387 5.63 4.24 -6.26
C ASP A 387 6.98 4.93 -6.02
N GLN A 388 7.05 6.25 -6.23
CA GLN A 388 8.29 7.00 -6.08
C GLN A 388 8.88 6.86 -4.69
N THR A 389 8.06 6.99 -3.64
CA THR A 389 8.56 6.94 -2.26
C THR A 389 9.17 5.58 -1.94
N VAL A 390 8.53 4.48 -2.36
CA VAL A 390 9.08 3.14 -2.12
C VAL A 390 10.28 2.83 -3.02
N TYR A 391 10.30 3.33 -4.26
CA TYR A 391 11.44 3.13 -5.16
C TYR A 391 12.66 3.93 -4.71
N ASP A 392 12.46 5.15 -4.20
CA ASP A 392 13.54 5.98 -3.67
C ASP A 392 14.32 5.28 -2.55
N THR A 393 13.69 4.42 -1.74
CA THR A 393 14.42 3.67 -0.70
C THR A 393 15.49 2.76 -1.31
N VAL A 394 15.13 1.98 -2.32
CA VAL A 394 16.03 1.04 -2.98
C VAL A 394 17.10 1.77 -3.82
N THR A 395 16.70 2.80 -4.57
CA THR A 395 17.65 3.57 -5.40
C THR A 395 18.66 4.36 -4.57
N ASN A 396 18.32 4.67 -3.31
CA ASN A 396 19.23 5.28 -2.35
C ASN A 396 19.92 4.24 -1.45
N GLY A 397 19.92 2.97 -1.83
CA GLY A 397 20.77 1.93 -1.25
C GLY A 397 20.24 1.25 -0.01
N ALA A 398 18.92 1.22 0.22
CA ALA A 398 18.34 0.41 1.29
C ALA A 398 18.64 -1.08 1.07
N GLU A 399 19.15 -1.75 2.10
CA GLU A 399 19.50 -3.18 2.09
C GLU A 399 18.37 -4.05 2.62
N ILE A 400 17.58 -3.52 3.54
CA ILE A 400 16.34 -4.09 4.09
C ILE A 400 15.26 -3.00 4.09
N LEU A 401 14.01 -3.38 4.23
CA LEU A 401 12.91 -2.41 4.32
C LEU A 401 12.10 -2.61 5.61
N VAL A 402 11.72 -1.49 6.22
CA VAL A 402 10.85 -1.41 7.39
C VAL A 402 9.60 -0.63 7.02
N ALA A 403 8.43 -1.26 7.15
CA ALA A 403 7.14 -0.62 7.00
C ALA A 403 6.53 -0.41 8.38
N GLN A 404 6.56 0.82 8.87
CA GLN A 404 5.92 1.21 10.11
C GLN A 404 4.51 1.71 9.85
N SER A 405 3.51 1.19 10.57
CA SER A 405 2.12 1.58 10.35
C SER A 405 1.33 1.69 11.62
N THR A 406 0.39 2.64 11.62
CA THR A 406 -0.60 2.78 12.67
C THR A 406 -1.98 2.46 12.11
N THR A 407 -2.38 1.19 12.17
CA THR A 407 -3.67 0.69 11.65
C THR A 407 -4.79 0.73 12.69
N HIS A 408 -4.50 1.17 13.90
CA HIS A 408 -5.43 1.11 15.02
C HIS A 408 -6.74 1.88 14.79
N ASN A 409 -6.71 2.97 14.00
CA ASN A 409 -7.90 3.74 13.62
C ASN A 409 -8.85 2.94 12.72
N PHE A 410 -8.33 1.92 12.05
CA PHE A 410 -9.03 1.10 11.06
C PHE A 410 -9.23 -0.35 11.53
N SER A 411 -8.88 -0.64 12.78
CA SER A 411 -9.00 -1.99 13.36
C SER A 411 -10.44 -2.51 13.25
N GLY A 412 -10.59 -3.78 12.88
CA GLY A 412 -11.89 -4.39 12.61
C GLY A 412 -12.50 -4.05 11.24
N THR A 413 -11.78 -3.29 10.41
CA THR A 413 -12.13 -3.08 9.00
C THR A 413 -11.25 -3.93 8.07
N ILE A 414 -11.40 -3.73 6.76
CA ILE A 414 -10.57 -4.42 5.76
C ILE A 414 -9.24 -3.70 5.44
N GLU A 415 -9.05 -2.50 6.00
CA GLU A 415 -7.85 -1.70 5.73
C GLU A 415 -6.55 -2.43 6.12
N PRO A 416 -6.40 -3.03 7.34
CA PRO A 416 -5.14 -3.67 7.72
C PRO A 416 -4.73 -4.81 6.78
N GLN A 417 -5.72 -5.55 6.24
CA GLN A 417 -5.44 -6.60 5.26
C GLN A 417 -5.05 -6.02 3.90
N GLN A 418 -5.65 -4.91 3.47
CA GLN A 418 -5.27 -4.22 2.23
C GLN A 418 -3.86 -3.65 2.33
N GLN A 419 -3.51 -3.04 3.45
CA GLN A 419 -2.17 -2.51 3.68
C GLN A 419 -1.11 -3.62 3.73
N MET A 420 -1.38 -4.72 4.44
CA MET A 420 -0.50 -5.89 4.43
C MET A 420 -0.33 -6.46 3.02
N ASN A 421 -1.40 -6.50 2.22
CA ASN A 421 -1.31 -6.94 0.83
C ASN A 421 -0.42 -6.00 -0.02
N MET A 422 -0.48 -4.69 0.19
CA MET A 422 0.45 -3.75 -0.46
C MET A 422 1.90 -4.00 -0.04
N ASN A 423 2.18 -4.19 1.26
CA ASN A 423 3.52 -4.57 1.72
C ASN A 423 4.04 -5.80 0.96
N ARG A 424 3.21 -6.82 0.76
CA ARG A 424 3.56 -8.04 0.05
C ARG A 424 3.87 -7.78 -1.43
N VAL A 425 3.06 -6.95 -2.09
CA VAL A 425 3.30 -6.54 -3.48
C VAL A 425 4.60 -5.75 -3.58
N ARG A 426 4.84 -4.79 -2.67
CA ARG A 426 6.06 -3.98 -2.66
C ARG A 426 7.31 -4.81 -2.41
N ALA A 427 7.27 -5.77 -1.50
CA ALA A 427 8.40 -6.68 -1.26
C ALA A 427 8.78 -7.44 -2.55
N ALA A 428 7.78 -7.98 -3.26
CA ALA A 428 8.01 -8.68 -4.52
C ALA A 428 8.50 -7.75 -5.65
N GLU A 429 7.95 -6.56 -5.74
CA GLU A 429 8.31 -5.54 -6.74
C GLU A 429 9.75 -5.04 -6.56
N LEU A 430 10.13 -4.73 -5.33
CA LEU A 430 11.42 -4.16 -4.98
C LEU A 430 12.53 -5.21 -4.82
N GLY A 431 12.16 -6.50 -4.72
CA GLY A 431 13.11 -7.58 -4.44
C GLY A 431 13.80 -7.41 -3.08
N ARG A 432 13.08 -6.90 -2.07
CA ARG A 432 13.56 -6.66 -0.70
C ARG A 432 12.62 -7.29 0.32
N GLU A 433 13.20 -7.81 1.38
CA GLU A 433 12.43 -8.19 2.54
C GLU A 433 11.88 -6.95 3.24
N PHE A 434 10.60 -7.03 3.65
CA PHE A 434 9.93 -6.01 4.47
C PHE A 434 9.67 -6.54 5.88
N ILE A 435 10.05 -5.75 6.88
CA ILE A 435 9.58 -5.92 8.25
C ILE A 435 8.38 -4.98 8.41
N ALA A 436 7.19 -5.54 8.38
CA ALA A 436 5.97 -4.79 8.68
C ALA A 436 5.75 -4.76 10.19
N SER A 437 5.73 -3.57 10.78
CA SER A 437 5.45 -3.36 12.20
C SER A 437 4.24 -2.44 12.37
N THR A 438 3.23 -2.90 13.10
CA THR A 438 2.00 -2.16 13.36
C THR A 438 1.73 -2.03 14.85
N LEU A 439 0.93 -1.05 15.27
CA LEU A 439 0.57 -0.88 16.68
C LEU A 439 -0.25 -2.06 17.23
N ASN A 440 -1.21 -2.58 16.43
CA ASN A 440 -2.15 -3.62 16.86
C ASN A 440 -2.79 -4.38 15.68
N GLY A 441 -2.25 -4.23 14.46
CA GLY A 441 -2.76 -4.87 13.25
C GLY A 441 -2.03 -6.17 12.91
N TYR A 442 -1.67 -6.34 11.64
CA TYR A 442 -0.86 -7.46 11.16
C TYR A 442 0.59 -6.99 11.00
N SER A 443 1.49 -7.56 11.79
CA SER A 443 2.93 -7.37 11.68
C SER A 443 3.59 -8.68 11.24
N GLY A 444 4.76 -8.61 10.59
CA GLY A 444 5.45 -9.82 10.14
C GLY A 444 6.61 -9.54 9.20
N LEU A 445 7.40 -10.56 8.88
CA LEU A 445 8.40 -10.51 7.83
C LEU A 445 7.78 -10.91 6.50
N ILE A 446 8.05 -10.15 5.47
CA ILE A 446 7.62 -10.42 4.10
C ILE A 446 8.86 -10.66 3.25
N ASP A 447 8.91 -11.79 2.55
CA ASP A 447 10.01 -12.12 1.66
C ASP A 447 9.90 -11.46 0.28
N THR A 448 10.94 -11.57 -0.52
CA THR A 448 11.03 -10.99 -1.88
C THR A 448 10.04 -11.56 -2.90
N ARG A 449 9.18 -12.49 -2.51
CA ARG A 449 8.07 -13.02 -3.32
C ARG A 449 6.70 -12.63 -2.77
N GLY A 450 6.68 -11.79 -1.72
CA GLY A 450 5.48 -11.41 -1.02
C GLY A 450 4.93 -12.52 -0.10
N GLY A 451 5.73 -13.54 0.24
CA GLY A 451 5.41 -14.51 1.27
C GLY A 451 5.43 -13.85 2.64
N LEU A 452 4.37 -14.03 3.44
CA LEU A 452 4.26 -13.48 4.78
C LEU A 452 4.62 -14.57 5.79
N HIS A 453 5.62 -14.30 6.65
CA HIS A 453 6.17 -15.23 7.63
C HIS A 453 5.77 -14.82 9.05
N GLU A 454 5.27 -15.79 9.81
CA GLU A 454 4.90 -15.67 11.24
C GLU A 454 4.14 -14.38 11.59
N PRO A 455 3.03 -14.08 10.90
CA PRO A 455 2.29 -12.84 11.14
C PRO A 455 1.71 -12.81 12.56
N THR A 456 1.64 -11.61 13.12
CA THR A 456 0.86 -11.36 14.34
C THR A 456 -0.64 -11.37 14.03
N ARG A 457 -1.44 -11.27 15.07
CA ARG A 457 -2.90 -11.09 14.97
C ARG A 457 -3.28 -9.69 15.40
N GLU A 458 -4.37 -9.19 14.84
CA GLU A 458 -4.97 -7.95 15.33
C GLU A 458 -5.31 -8.03 16.82
N TYR A 459 -5.26 -6.91 17.51
CA TYR A 459 -5.60 -6.75 18.93
C TYR A 459 -4.77 -7.61 19.89
N THR A 460 -3.55 -7.96 19.50
CA THR A 460 -2.62 -8.71 20.37
C THR A 460 -1.32 -7.96 20.57
N ALA A 461 -0.77 -7.98 21.80
CA ALA A 461 0.63 -7.70 22.00
C ALA A 461 1.44 -8.90 21.48
N ALA A 462 2.51 -8.64 20.76
CA ALA A 462 3.31 -9.71 20.16
C ALA A 462 4.70 -9.20 19.76
N HIS A 463 5.66 -10.11 19.81
CA HIS A 463 6.99 -9.90 19.25
C HIS A 463 7.41 -11.06 18.36
N ARG A 464 8.37 -10.83 17.48
CA ARG A 464 9.01 -11.84 16.64
C ARG A 464 10.48 -11.50 16.48
N ILE A 465 11.30 -12.52 16.27
CA ILE A 465 12.72 -12.37 15.92
C ILE A 465 12.93 -12.97 14.55
N TYR A 466 13.29 -12.13 13.59
CA TYR A 466 13.53 -12.52 12.21
C TYR A 466 14.99 -12.41 11.84
N THR A 467 15.49 -13.34 11.03
CA THR A 467 16.76 -13.17 10.31
C THR A 467 16.44 -12.62 8.94
N VAL A 468 16.88 -11.41 8.67
CA VAL A 468 16.56 -10.65 7.45
C VAL A 468 17.80 -10.55 6.57
N PRO A 469 17.83 -11.19 5.38
CA PRO A 469 18.96 -11.08 4.48
C PRO A 469 19.14 -9.66 3.95
N LYS A 470 20.36 -9.16 3.92
CA LYS A 470 20.70 -7.89 3.26
C LYS A 470 20.76 -8.08 1.74
N ARG A 471 20.31 -7.09 0.98
CA ARG A 471 20.28 -7.10 -0.48
C ARG A 471 20.71 -5.77 -1.07
N ASN A 472 21.46 -5.82 -2.17
CA ASN A 472 21.94 -4.64 -2.89
C ASN A 472 21.49 -4.60 -4.35
N ASN A 473 20.82 -5.66 -4.84
CA ASN A 473 20.31 -5.73 -6.19
C ASN A 473 19.18 -4.72 -6.41
N VAL A 474 19.00 -4.23 -7.62
CA VAL A 474 17.90 -3.36 -8.04
C VAL A 474 17.07 -4.12 -9.07
N THR A 475 15.79 -4.26 -8.84
CA THR A 475 14.89 -4.92 -9.79
C THR A 475 14.72 -4.09 -11.06
N LEU A 476 14.35 -4.73 -12.17
CA LEU A 476 14.10 -4.02 -13.42
C LEU A 476 12.98 -3.00 -13.28
N ALA A 477 11.95 -3.31 -12.47
CA ALA A 477 10.86 -2.39 -12.16
C ALA A 477 11.37 -1.08 -11.56
N VAL A 478 12.23 -1.15 -10.56
CA VAL A 478 12.83 0.04 -9.92
C VAL A 478 13.77 0.77 -10.89
N TYR A 479 14.57 0.04 -11.66
CA TYR A 479 15.49 0.63 -12.63
C TYR A 479 14.76 1.42 -13.73
N LEU A 480 13.61 0.92 -14.20
CA LEU A 480 12.81 1.57 -15.26
C LEU A 480 11.83 2.63 -14.72
N ALA A 481 11.59 2.69 -13.42
CA ALA A 481 10.63 3.61 -12.82
C ALA A 481 10.82 5.09 -13.24
N PRO A 482 12.06 5.65 -13.23
CA PRO A 482 12.29 7.03 -13.68
C PRO A 482 11.97 7.28 -15.16
N ILE A 483 11.93 6.22 -15.97
CA ILE A 483 11.68 6.29 -17.42
C ILE A 483 10.20 6.11 -17.73
N LEU A 484 9.52 5.24 -16.97
CA LEU A 484 8.14 4.80 -17.24
C LEU A 484 7.09 5.52 -16.39
N GLY A 485 7.50 6.15 -15.32
CA GLY A 485 6.63 6.95 -14.47
C GLY A 485 7.10 8.39 -14.44
N PRO A 486 6.21 9.38 -14.55
CA PRO A 486 6.56 10.74 -14.17
C PRO A 486 6.85 10.75 -12.67
N THR A 487 8.01 11.24 -12.36
CA THR A 487 8.53 11.50 -11.03
C THR A 487 7.67 12.51 -10.27
#